data_d5414f6a76ca7b709e5e174350b83316
#
_entry.id   d5414f6a76ca7b709e5e174350b83316
#
_cell.length_a   1.000
_cell.length_b   1.000
_cell.length_c   1.000
_cell.angle_alpha   90.00
_cell.angle_beta   90.00
_cell.angle_gamma   90.00
#
_symmetry.space_group_name_H-M   'P 1'
#
loop_
_entity.id
_entity.type
_entity.pdbx_description
1 polymer ?
#
loop_
_entity_poly.entity_id
_entity_poly.type
_entity_poly.pdbx_seq_one_letter_code
_entity_poly.pdbx_strand_id
1 'polypeptide(L)'
;SEMCIRDSNMARGIVAQDMTSSEIKSFGSDAVIMATGGPGIIFGKTTNSMINTGSAASIVYQQGAIYANGEFIQIHPTAIPGDDKLRLMSESARGEGGRIWTYKDGKPWYFLEEKYPDYGNLVPRDIATREIFDVCVNQKLGINGENMVYLDLSHKDPHELDVKLGGIIEIYEKFTGDDPRKVPMKIFPAVHYSMGGLYVDYDQMTNIKGLFAAGECDFSQHGGNRLGANSLLSAIYGGTVAGPNAIEYVANIEKSYTDLDDSIYEKRVKEEQDKFDNLLNMNGTENAYKLHRELGEVMTANVTVVRDNKALLETDKKILELMERYQNIDIEDTQTWSNQAVFFTRQLWNMLVLARVITIGAYNRNETRGAHYKPEFPERNDEEWLKTTLASYQGKTEPPKFTYEPVDVSLIPPRKRDYSSSSKGGK
;
A
#
# COMPACT_ATOMS: atom_id res chain seq x y z
N SER A 1 15.84 -1.50 -10.77
CA SER A 1 14.49 -1.84 -11.20
C SER A 1 14.52 -3.20 -11.89
N GLU A 2 13.60 -4.03 -11.54
CA GLU A 2 13.51 -5.39 -12.02
C GLU A 2 12.40 -5.49 -13.06
N MET A 3 12.67 -6.13 -14.20
CA MET A 3 11.69 -6.36 -15.23
C MET A 3 11.66 -7.85 -15.57
N CYS A 4 10.49 -8.46 -15.57
CA CYS A 4 10.33 -9.86 -15.93
C CYS A 4 10.63 -10.07 -17.42
N ILE A 5 11.53 -10.98 -17.74
CA ILE A 5 11.75 -11.43 -19.11
C ILE A 5 10.62 -12.39 -19.47
N ARG A 6 9.90 -12.11 -20.55
CA ARG A 6 8.69 -12.83 -20.90
C ARG A 6 8.76 -13.36 -22.33
N ASP A 7 8.53 -14.65 -22.49
CA ASP A 7 8.30 -15.31 -23.75
C ASP A 7 6.98 -16.10 -23.71
N SER A 8 6.15 -15.95 -24.71
CA SER A 8 4.91 -16.71 -24.88
C SER A 8 3.99 -16.74 -23.63
N ASN A 9 3.87 -15.62 -22.90
CA ASN A 9 3.14 -15.49 -21.63
C ASN A 9 3.74 -16.26 -20.44
N MET A 10 5.03 -16.53 -20.48
CA MET A 10 5.78 -17.19 -19.39
C MET A 10 6.91 -16.28 -18.90
N ALA A 11 7.15 -16.23 -17.60
CA ALA A 11 8.32 -15.58 -17.01
C ALA A 11 9.57 -16.43 -17.34
N ARG A 12 10.63 -15.76 -17.78
CA ARG A 12 11.90 -16.40 -18.18
C ARG A 12 13.12 -15.77 -17.51
N GLY A 13 12.89 -15.00 -16.48
CA GLY A 13 13.92 -14.32 -15.73
C GLY A 13 13.60 -12.86 -15.47
N ILE A 14 14.61 -12.11 -15.07
CA ILE A 14 14.51 -10.68 -14.75
C ILE A 14 15.62 -9.90 -15.46
N VAL A 15 15.37 -8.60 -15.66
CA VAL A 15 16.40 -7.61 -15.93
C VAL A 15 16.55 -6.74 -14.70
N ALA A 16 17.73 -6.66 -14.16
CA ALA A 16 18.06 -5.86 -13.00
C ALA A 16 19.09 -4.77 -13.35
N GLN A 17 18.99 -3.64 -12.65
CA GLN A 17 19.96 -2.57 -12.74
C GLN A 17 20.74 -2.47 -11.43
N ASP A 18 22.06 -2.50 -11.50
CA ASP A 18 22.93 -2.25 -10.37
C ASP A 18 22.80 -0.78 -9.93
N MET A 19 22.47 -0.55 -8.67
CA MET A 19 22.21 0.81 -8.17
C MET A 19 23.48 1.63 -7.96
N THR A 20 24.64 1.01 -7.98
CA THR A 20 25.92 1.69 -7.84
C THR A 20 26.52 2.05 -9.20
N SER A 21 26.65 1.09 -10.09
CA SER A 21 27.26 1.26 -11.41
C SER A 21 26.29 1.67 -12.50
N SER A 22 24.97 1.52 -12.25
CA SER A 22 23.89 1.63 -13.24
C SER A 22 23.92 0.57 -14.35
N GLU A 23 24.77 -0.43 -14.25
CA GLU A 23 24.84 -1.51 -15.22
C GLU A 23 23.54 -2.32 -15.24
N ILE A 24 23.03 -2.61 -16.44
CA ILE A 24 21.79 -3.36 -16.64
C ILE A 24 22.15 -4.77 -17.11
N LYS A 25 21.65 -5.78 -16.38
CA LYS A 25 21.91 -7.20 -16.62
C LYS A 25 20.63 -8.02 -16.65
N SER A 26 20.61 -9.06 -17.46
CA SER A 26 19.57 -10.10 -17.43
C SER A 26 20.00 -11.28 -16.57
N PHE A 27 19.02 -11.90 -15.93
CA PHE A 27 19.16 -13.13 -15.16
C PHE A 27 18.07 -14.09 -15.63
N GLY A 28 18.46 -15.13 -16.38
CA GLY A 28 17.56 -16.17 -16.85
C GLY A 28 17.11 -17.07 -15.70
N SER A 29 15.85 -17.47 -15.71
CA SER A 29 15.30 -18.45 -14.76
C SER A 29 13.98 -19.03 -15.27
N ASP A 30 13.64 -20.24 -14.83
CA ASP A 30 12.38 -20.90 -15.17
C ASP A 30 11.20 -20.48 -14.31
N ALA A 31 11.47 -19.91 -13.15
CA ALA A 31 10.47 -19.29 -12.29
C ALA A 31 11.02 -18.03 -11.64
N VAL A 32 10.15 -17.07 -11.35
CA VAL A 32 10.44 -15.84 -10.65
C VAL A 32 9.46 -15.68 -9.48
N ILE A 33 9.97 -15.45 -8.28
CA ILE A 33 9.14 -15.17 -7.09
C ILE A 33 9.33 -13.70 -6.72
N MET A 34 8.25 -12.93 -6.76
CA MET A 34 8.23 -11.54 -6.34
C MET A 34 7.85 -11.43 -4.86
N ALA A 35 8.72 -10.79 -4.07
CA ALA A 35 8.51 -10.48 -2.65
C ALA A 35 8.89 -9.02 -2.38
N THR A 36 8.39 -8.11 -3.21
CA THR A 36 8.89 -6.73 -3.36
C THR A 36 8.17 -5.71 -2.49
N GLY A 37 7.24 -6.16 -1.64
CA GLY A 37 6.46 -5.27 -0.77
C GLY A 37 5.43 -4.43 -1.52
N GLY A 38 4.77 -3.54 -0.78
CA GLY A 38 3.64 -2.75 -1.27
C GLY A 38 4.02 -1.39 -1.86
N PRO A 39 3.03 -0.62 -2.33
CA PRO A 39 3.19 0.66 -3.01
C PRO A 39 3.02 1.87 -2.09
N GLY A 40 3.31 1.77 -0.79
CA GLY A 40 2.93 2.78 0.21
C GLY A 40 3.38 4.20 -0.08
N ILE A 41 4.54 4.40 -0.73
CA ILE A 41 5.09 5.75 -0.99
C ILE A 41 4.33 6.52 -2.08
N ILE A 42 3.44 5.89 -2.83
CA ILE A 42 2.52 6.57 -3.77
C ILE A 42 1.72 7.69 -3.05
N PHE A 43 1.45 7.51 -1.77
CA PHE A 43 0.74 8.47 -0.94
C PHE A 43 1.64 9.56 -0.32
N GLY A 44 2.88 9.67 -0.78
CA GLY A 44 3.87 10.63 -0.29
C GLY A 44 4.40 10.30 1.09
N LYS A 45 3.53 10.25 2.11
CA LYS A 45 3.89 9.90 3.49
C LYS A 45 3.20 8.60 3.92
N THR A 46 3.97 7.65 4.43
CA THR A 46 3.50 6.34 4.86
C THR A 46 4.32 5.83 6.05
N THR A 47 3.77 4.87 6.77
CA THR A 47 4.54 4.13 7.79
C THR A 47 5.45 3.05 7.19
N ASN A 48 5.30 2.74 5.89
CA ASN A 48 6.15 1.79 5.17
C ASN A 48 7.55 2.34 4.92
N SER A 49 8.45 1.49 4.43
CA SER A 49 9.78 1.92 3.97
C SER A 49 9.66 2.88 2.77
N MET A 50 10.59 3.83 2.66
CA MET A 50 10.67 4.76 1.53
C MET A 50 10.97 4.06 0.20
N ILE A 51 11.48 2.81 0.23
CA ILE A 51 11.71 1.99 -0.96
C ILE A 51 10.45 1.26 -1.47
N ASN A 52 9.35 1.32 -0.72
CA ASN A 52 8.09 0.66 -1.09
C ASN A 52 7.32 1.49 -2.12
N THR A 53 7.88 1.60 -3.31
CA THR A 53 7.33 2.37 -4.44
C THR A 53 6.29 1.62 -5.25
N GLY A 54 6.17 0.28 -5.07
CA GLY A 54 5.35 -0.58 -5.92
C GLY A 54 5.90 -0.78 -7.35
N SER A 55 7.11 -0.28 -7.64
CA SER A 55 7.65 -0.28 -9.01
C SER A 55 7.75 -1.65 -9.64
N ALA A 56 8.20 -2.68 -8.90
CA ALA A 56 8.31 -4.02 -9.43
C ALA A 56 6.92 -4.60 -9.82
N ALA A 57 5.92 -4.44 -8.96
CA ALA A 57 4.54 -4.85 -9.27
C ALA A 57 3.97 -4.05 -10.46
N SER A 58 4.25 -2.74 -10.53
CA SER A 58 3.83 -1.90 -11.66
C SER A 58 4.46 -2.33 -12.98
N ILE A 59 5.73 -2.70 -12.99
CA ILE A 59 6.44 -3.13 -14.19
C ILE A 59 5.83 -4.42 -14.75
N VAL A 60 5.57 -5.43 -13.92
CA VAL A 60 4.94 -6.67 -14.40
C VAL A 60 3.46 -6.47 -14.75
N TYR A 61 2.75 -5.55 -14.07
CA TYR A 61 1.41 -5.13 -14.45
C TYR A 61 1.40 -4.52 -15.86
N GLN A 62 2.34 -3.63 -16.18
CA GLN A 62 2.50 -3.06 -17.53
C GLN A 62 2.87 -4.11 -18.58
N GLN A 63 3.36 -5.26 -18.16
CA GLN A 63 3.67 -6.41 -19.02
C GLN A 63 2.52 -7.44 -19.10
N GLY A 64 1.37 -7.17 -18.48
CA GLY A 64 0.16 -7.98 -18.59
C GLY A 64 -0.14 -8.86 -17.38
N ALA A 65 0.60 -8.71 -16.27
CA ALA A 65 0.11 -9.23 -15.00
C ALA A 65 -1.16 -8.49 -14.59
N ILE A 66 -2.09 -9.17 -13.94
CA ILE A 66 -3.31 -8.56 -13.39
C ILE A 66 -2.97 -7.96 -12.03
N TYR A 67 -3.48 -6.75 -11.77
CA TYR A 67 -3.44 -6.14 -10.44
C TYR A 67 -4.82 -6.20 -9.80
N ALA A 68 -4.92 -6.78 -8.61
CA ALA A 68 -6.20 -7.08 -8.00
C ALA A 68 -6.44 -6.25 -6.73
N ASN A 69 -7.69 -5.85 -6.49
CA ASN A 69 -8.13 -5.17 -5.26
C ASN A 69 -7.30 -3.93 -4.89
N GLY A 70 -6.75 -3.20 -5.86
CA GLY A 70 -5.87 -2.05 -5.64
C GLY A 70 -6.49 -0.95 -4.78
N GLU A 71 -7.81 -0.82 -4.79
CA GLU A 71 -8.56 0.14 -3.99
C GLU A 71 -8.54 -0.12 -2.47
N PHE A 72 -8.13 -1.31 -2.02
CA PHE A 72 -8.08 -1.63 -0.60
C PHE A 72 -6.73 -1.28 0.02
N ILE A 73 -6.63 -0.04 0.47
CA ILE A 73 -5.47 0.52 1.19
C ILE A 73 -5.81 0.66 2.66
N GLN A 74 -5.06 0.01 3.53
CA GLN A 74 -5.25 0.11 4.97
C GLN A 74 -4.59 1.36 5.52
N ILE A 75 -5.37 2.12 6.29
CA ILE A 75 -4.89 3.25 7.05
C ILE A 75 -4.74 2.78 8.50
N HIS A 76 -3.58 3.00 9.11
CA HIS A 76 -3.36 2.72 10.51
C HIS A 76 -3.78 3.92 11.36
N PRO A 77 -4.61 3.74 12.40
CA PRO A 77 -5.15 4.86 13.18
C PRO A 77 -4.10 5.60 14.01
N THR A 78 -3.00 4.92 14.38
CA THR A 78 -2.01 5.44 15.33
C THR A 78 -0.64 5.54 14.68
N ALA A 79 -0.44 6.50 13.78
CA ALA A 79 0.88 6.86 13.29
C ALA A 79 1.39 8.11 14.02
N ILE A 80 2.70 8.17 14.23
CA ILE A 80 3.38 9.34 14.76
C ILE A 80 3.58 10.31 13.59
N PRO A 81 3.06 11.55 13.66
CA PRO A 81 3.26 12.55 12.63
C PRO A 81 4.76 12.90 12.46
N GLY A 82 5.14 13.27 11.25
CA GLY A 82 6.50 13.66 10.90
C GLY A 82 6.56 14.38 9.56
N ASP A 83 7.61 15.17 9.32
CA ASP A 83 7.75 15.99 8.12
C ASP A 83 8.15 15.16 6.89
N ASP A 84 9.02 14.18 7.09
CA ASP A 84 9.62 13.35 6.04
C ASP A 84 8.91 12.01 5.87
N LYS A 85 8.72 11.29 6.98
CA LYS A 85 8.16 9.94 7.06
C LYS A 85 7.29 9.80 8.30
N LEU A 86 6.16 9.09 8.16
CA LEU A 86 5.34 8.72 9.31
C LEU A 86 5.92 7.46 9.98
N ARG A 87 5.79 7.37 11.30
CA ARG A 87 6.23 6.19 12.07
C ARG A 87 5.01 5.50 12.65
N LEU A 88 5.07 4.19 12.68
CA LEU A 88 4.00 3.40 13.27
C LEU A 88 4.08 3.44 14.80
N MET A 89 3.01 3.89 15.45
CA MET A 89 2.75 3.54 16.84
C MET A 89 1.96 2.24 16.86
N SER A 90 2.58 1.19 17.39
CA SER A 90 2.01 -0.15 17.38
C SER A 90 0.61 -0.21 18.00
N GLU A 91 -0.24 -1.06 17.43
CA GLU A 91 -1.57 -1.36 17.97
C GLU A 91 -1.51 -1.92 19.41
N SER A 92 -0.38 -2.52 19.80
CA SER A 92 -0.13 -2.98 21.17
C SER A 92 -0.29 -1.86 22.21
N ALA A 93 0.02 -0.60 21.85
CA ALA A 93 -0.21 0.53 22.76
C ALA A 93 -1.69 0.66 23.15
N ARG A 94 -2.63 0.45 22.22
CA ARG A 94 -4.07 0.39 22.53
C ARG A 94 -4.43 -0.89 23.27
N GLY A 95 -3.85 -2.02 22.87
CA GLY A 95 -4.05 -3.34 23.47
C GLY A 95 -3.66 -3.37 24.96
N GLU A 96 -2.59 -2.69 25.36
CA GLU A 96 -2.13 -2.58 26.75
C GLU A 96 -2.84 -1.44 27.53
N GLY A 97 -3.94 -0.91 26.99
CA GLY A 97 -4.82 0.03 27.69
C GLY A 97 -4.57 1.50 27.35
N GLY A 98 -3.89 1.79 26.26
CA GLY A 98 -3.74 3.15 25.75
C GLY A 98 -5.09 3.75 25.36
N ARG A 99 -5.35 4.98 25.83
CA ARG A 99 -6.62 5.68 25.64
C ARG A 99 -6.49 6.78 24.61
N ILE A 100 -7.39 6.81 23.62
CA ILE A 100 -7.44 7.86 22.59
C ILE A 100 -8.41 8.94 23.00
N TRP A 101 -7.94 10.20 22.99
CA TRP A 101 -8.76 11.33 23.40
C TRP A 101 -8.27 12.66 22.79
N THR A 102 -9.12 13.67 22.83
CA THR A 102 -8.80 15.06 22.51
C THR A 102 -9.53 16.00 23.47
N TYR A 103 -9.37 17.32 23.31
CA TYR A 103 -10.16 18.29 24.05
C TYR A 103 -11.46 18.63 23.32
N LYS A 104 -12.58 18.65 24.09
CA LYS A 104 -13.87 19.18 23.66
C LYS A 104 -14.43 20.05 24.79
N ASP A 105 -14.77 21.29 24.49
CA ASP A 105 -15.26 22.27 25.48
C ASP A 105 -14.32 22.44 26.68
N GLY A 106 -13.01 22.40 26.44
CA GLY A 106 -11.97 22.54 27.46
C GLY A 106 -11.76 21.31 28.37
N LYS A 107 -12.42 20.19 28.08
CA LYS A 107 -12.30 18.93 28.84
C LYS A 107 -11.78 17.77 27.95
N PRO A 108 -11.04 16.82 28.56
CA PRO A 108 -10.69 15.58 27.87
C PRO A 108 -11.93 14.83 27.41
N TRP A 109 -11.98 14.49 26.14
CA TRP A 109 -13.06 13.73 25.51
C TRP A 109 -12.57 12.43 24.93
N TYR A 110 -12.97 11.32 25.53
CA TYR A 110 -12.63 9.96 25.15
C TYR A 110 -13.65 9.43 24.13
N PHE A 111 -13.63 9.97 22.94
CA PHE A 111 -14.66 9.80 21.92
C PHE A 111 -14.90 8.36 21.47
N LEU A 112 -13.85 7.50 21.46
CA LEU A 112 -14.02 6.07 21.12
C LEU A 112 -14.76 5.31 22.24
N GLU A 113 -14.45 5.60 23.51
CA GLU A 113 -15.11 4.98 24.65
C GLU A 113 -16.59 5.40 24.76
N GLU A 114 -16.89 6.65 24.41
CA GLU A 114 -18.25 7.18 24.40
C GLU A 114 -19.08 6.58 23.26
N LYS A 115 -18.52 6.54 22.03
CA LYS A 115 -19.24 6.06 20.85
C LYS A 115 -19.35 4.52 20.78
N TYR A 116 -18.37 3.81 21.35
CA TYR A 116 -18.24 2.35 21.30
C TYR A 116 -17.96 1.76 22.68
N PRO A 117 -18.90 1.83 23.63
CA PRO A 117 -18.65 1.50 25.03
C PRO A 117 -18.22 0.05 25.26
N ASP A 118 -18.60 -0.90 24.40
CA ASP A 118 -18.22 -2.32 24.52
C ASP A 118 -16.79 -2.61 24.03
N TYR A 119 -16.26 -1.79 23.13
CA TYR A 119 -14.94 -1.97 22.51
C TYR A 119 -13.94 -0.88 22.90
N GLY A 120 -14.42 0.33 23.17
CA GLY A 120 -13.59 1.49 23.52
C GLY A 120 -12.45 1.71 22.52
N ASN A 121 -11.22 1.77 23.03
CA ASN A 121 -10.04 1.96 22.23
C ASN A 121 -9.61 0.72 21.41
N LEU A 122 -10.28 -0.42 21.59
CA LEU A 122 -10.02 -1.68 20.87
C LEU A 122 -10.88 -1.86 19.62
N VAL A 123 -11.63 -0.85 19.21
CA VAL A 123 -12.33 -0.89 17.92
C VAL A 123 -11.37 -1.17 16.77
N PRO A 124 -11.83 -1.85 15.69
CA PRO A 124 -11.01 -2.15 14.51
C PRO A 124 -10.36 -0.89 13.91
N ARG A 125 -9.26 -1.10 13.19
CA ARG A 125 -8.44 -0.02 12.61
C ARG A 125 -9.22 0.93 11.73
N ASP A 126 -10.10 0.40 10.88
CA ASP A 126 -10.92 1.20 9.96
C ASP A 126 -11.92 2.10 10.73
N ILE A 127 -12.49 1.64 11.84
CA ILE A 127 -13.37 2.43 12.70
C ILE A 127 -12.56 3.52 13.43
N ALA A 128 -11.50 3.14 14.14
CA ALA A 128 -10.65 4.10 14.84
C ALA A 128 -10.13 5.19 13.89
N THR A 129 -9.70 4.80 12.69
CA THR A 129 -9.22 5.72 11.64
C THR A 129 -10.29 6.74 11.26
N ARG A 130 -11.52 6.30 10.98
CA ARG A 130 -12.63 7.20 10.59
C ARG A 130 -13.00 8.15 11.69
N GLU A 131 -13.05 7.66 12.95
CA GLU A 131 -13.38 8.48 14.10
C GLU A 131 -12.32 9.55 14.39
N ILE A 132 -11.02 9.19 14.33
CA ILE A 132 -9.94 10.16 14.50
C ILE A 132 -9.96 11.19 13.36
N PHE A 133 -10.16 10.73 12.13
CA PHE A 133 -10.29 11.63 10.97
C PHE A 133 -11.46 12.59 11.14
N ASP A 134 -12.64 12.11 11.52
CA ASP A 134 -13.82 12.91 11.73
C ASP A 134 -13.60 13.98 12.82
N VAL A 135 -13.04 13.58 13.96
CA VAL A 135 -12.71 14.47 15.07
C VAL A 135 -11.74 15.57 14.66
N CYS A 136 -10.68 15.22 13.93
CA CYS A 136 -9.65 16.19 13.56
C CYS A 136 -10.07 17.05 12.36
N VAL A 137 -10.57 16.42 11.28
CA VAL A 137 -10.76 17.09 9.98
C VAL A 137 -12.13 17.76 9.90
N ASN A 138 -13.21 17.05 10.28
CA ASN A 138 -14.58 17.57 10.15
C ASN A 138 -14.96 18.44 11.35
N GLN A 139 -14.74 17.94 12.57
CA GLN A 139 -15.12 18.67 13.80
C GLN A 139 -14.08 19.71 14.23
N LYS A 140 -12.86 19.70 13.64
CA LYS A 140 -11.76 20.63 13.97
C LYS A 140 -11.36 20.60 15.46
N LEU A 141 -11.45 19.42 16.09
CA LEU A 141 -11.09 19.19 17.48
C LEU A 141 -9.69 18.56 17.64
N GLY A 142 -8.84 18.71 16.64
CA GLY A 142 -7.44 18.28 16.72
C GLY A 142 -6.62 19.14 17.70
N ILE A 143 -5.54 18.58 18.22
CA ILE A 143 -4.67 19.21 19.22
C ILE A 143 -4.03 20.48 18.64
N ASN A 144 -4.21 21.61 19.32
CA ASN A 144 -3.66 22.92 18.91
C ASN A 144 -4.07 23.35 17.49
N GLY A 145 -5.20 22.86 16.97
CA GLY A 145 -5.65 23.14 15.61
C GLY A 145 -5.01 22.28 14.53
N GLU A 146 -4.14 21.35 14.91
CA GLU A 146 -3.51 20.39 14.02
C GLU A 146 -4.29 19.08 13.95
N ASN A 147 -4.14 18.34 12.85
CA ASN A 147 -4.81 17.04 12.70
C ASN A 147 -4.08 15.95 13.52
N MET A 148 -4.26 15.99 14.84
CA MET A 148 -3.70 15.03 15.79
C MET A 148 -4.65 14.83 16.97
N VAL A 149 -4.58 13.66 17.59
CA VAL A 149 -5.24 13.33 18.88
C VAL A 149 -4.21 12.71 19.81
N TYR A 150 -4.55 12.62 21.09
CA TYR A 150 -3.72 11.95 22.08
C TYR A 150 -3.96 10.43 22.09
N LEU A 151 -2.86 9.67 22.28
CA LEU A 151 -2.85 8.28 22.71
C LEU A 151 -2.11 8.22 24.05
N ASP A 152 -2.81 7.96 25.12
CA ASP A 152 -2.34 8.15 26.49
C ASP A 152 -2.07 6.81 27.18
N LEU A 153 -0.83 6.61 27.61
CA LEU A 153 -0.36 5.51 28.44
C LEU A 153 0.11 5.98 29.81
N SER A 154 0.15 7.30 30.10
CA SER A 154 0.74 7.87 31.30
C SER A 154 0.00 7.49 32.62
N HIS A 155 -1.21 6.94 32.49
CA HIS A 155 -2.02 6.42 33.61
C HIS A 155 -1.61 4.98 34.04
N LYS A 156 -0.69 4.33 33.30
CA LYS A 156 -0.22 2.97 33.55
C LYS A 156 1.06 2.96 34.40
N ASP A 157 1.33 1.85 35.02
CA ASP A 157 2.59 1.65 35.75
C ASP A 157 3.80 1.69 34.78
N PRO A 158 4.81 2.54 35.01
CA PRO A 158 5.95 2.68 34.09
C PRO A 158 6.75 1.39 33.92
N HIS A 159 6.89 0.57 34.96
CA HIS A 159 7.64 -0.68 34.89
C HIS A 159 6.87 -1.71 34.03
N GLU A 160 5.55 -1.79 34.17
CA GLU A 160 4.72 -2.64 33.30
C GLU A 160 4.86 -2.23 31.82
N LEU A 161 4.86 -0.92 31.55
CA LEU A 161 5.05 -0.38 30.20
C LEU A 161 6.44 -0.73 29.64
N ASP A 162 7.50 -0.64 30.43
CA ASP A 162 8.85 -1.00 30.00
C ASP A 162 8.94 -2.48 29.60
N VAL A 163 8.30 -3.36 30.35
CA VAL A 163 8.31 -4.80 30.06
C VAL A 163 7.50 -5.13 28.80
N LYS A 164 6.32 -4.54 28.64
CA LYS A 164 5.39 -4.89 27.55
C LYS A 164 5.61 -4.09 26.27
N LEU A 165 5.98 -2.82 26.40
CA LEU A 165 6.00 -1.85 25.30
C LEU A 165 7.35 -1.12 25.15
N GLY A 166 8.40 -1.52 25.88
CA GLY A 166 9.67 -0.78 25.96
C GLY A 166 10.24 -0.34 24.60
N GLY A 167 10.31 -1.27 23.63
CA GLY A 167 10.78 -0.94 22.28
C GLY A 167 9.88 0.04 21.52
N ILE A 168 8.58 0.04 21.79
CA ILE A 168 7.60 0.97 21.18
C ILE A 168 7.76 2.38 21.79
N ILE A 169 7.91 2.44 23.10
CA ILE A 169 8.14 3.68 23.86
C ILE A 169 9.45 4.32 23.41
N GLU A 170 10.53 3.54 23.33
CA GLU A 170 11.82 4.01 22.86
C GLU A 170 11.77 4.62 21.44
N ILE A 171 10.98 4.03 20.54
CA ILE A 171 10.77 4.60 19.20
C ILE A 171 10.13 5.98 19.30
N TYR A 172 9.08 6.15 20.12
CA TYR A 172 8.42 7.43 20.28
C TYR A 172 9.36 8.48 20.87
N GLU A 173 10.05 8.15 21.96
CA GLU A 173 11.04 9.04 22.60
C GLU A 173 12.14 9.50 21.62
N LYS A 174 12.66 8.59 20.80
CA LYS A 174 13.69 8.92 19.81
C LYS A 174 13.22 9.90 18.72
N PHE A 175 11.95 9.83 18.34
CA PHE A 175 11.41 10.66 17.26
C PHE A 175 10.81 11.98 17.73
N THR A 176 10.31 12.04 18.95
CA THR A 176 9.57 13.21 19.46
C THR A 176 10.28 13.92 20.62
N GLY A 177 11.14 13.21 21.34
CA GLY A 177 11.75 13.69 22.58
C GLY A 177 10.86 13.56 23.81
N ASP A 178 9.59 13.15 23.65
CA ASP A 178 8.62 13.00 24.72
C ASP A 178 8.58 11.56 25.25
N ASP A 179 8.50 11.40 26.59
CA ASP A 179 8.38 10.09 27.26
C ASP A 179 6.90 9.68 27.42
N PRO A 180 6.41 8.64 26.69
CA PRO A 180 5.02 8.20 26.76
C PRO A 180 4.54 7.72 28.13
N ARG A 181 5.47 7.42 29.04
CA ARG A 181 5.15 7.06 30.44
C ARG A 181 4.75 8.27 31.28
N LYS A 182 5.07 9.49 30.79
CA LYS A 182 4.84 10.76 31.50
C LYS A 182 3.82 11.66 30.83
N VAL A 183 3.81 11.65 29.48
CA VAL A 183 2.94 12.54 28.67
C VAL A 183 2.25 11.74 27.56
N PRO A 184 1.02 12.12 27.18
CA PRO A 184 0.32 11.46 26.09
C PRO A 184 1.05 11.62 24.75
N MET A 185 1.08 10.55 23.96
CA MET A 185 1.59 10.56 22.59
C MET A 185 0.63 11.29 21.65
N LYS A 186 1.17 11.99 20.65
CA LYS A 186 0.40 12.61 19.57
C LYS A 186 0.37 11.67 18.37
N ILE A 187 -0.83 11.39 17.85
CA ILE A 187 -1.02 10.44 16.75
C ILE A 187 -2.04 10.97 15.73
N PHE A 188 -1.91 10.48 14.47
CA PHE A 188 -2.89 10.68 13.41
C PHE A 188 -2.91 9.48 12.45
N PRO A 189 -4.04 9.19 11.76
CA PRO A 189 -4.10 8.11 10.79
C PRO A 189 -3.12 8.27 9.62
N ALA A 190 -2.52 7.15 9.19
CA ALA A 190 -1.59 7.14 8.08
C ALA A 190 -1.71 5.88 7.21
N VAL A 191 -1.38 6.01 5.94
CA VAL A 191 -1.24 4.87 5.02
C VAL A 191 -0.21 3.89 5.59
N HIS A 192 -0.62 2.61 5.64
CA HIS A 192 0.16 1.58 6.34
C HIS A 192 0.37 0.30 5.54
N TYR A 193 -0.64 -0.20 4.82
CA TYR A 193 -0.57 -1.50 4.15
C TYR A 193 -1.50 -1.54 2.94
N SER A 194 -1.02 -2.12 1.82
CA SER A 194 -1.86 -2.44 0.67
C SER A 194 -2.41 -3.86 0.80
N MET A 195 -3.74 -4.02 0.80
CA MET A 195 -4.37 -5.34 0.73
C MET A 195 -4.51 -5.81 -0.73
N GLY A 196 -4.46 -4.88 -1.69
CA GLY A 196 -4.37 -5.17 -3.11
C GLY A 196 -2.93 -5.35 -3.57
N GLY A 197 -2.77 -6.02 -4.71
CA GLY A 197 -1.46 -6.33 -5.30
C GLY A 197 -1.61 -7.15 -6.58
N LEU A 198 -0.55 -7.83 -6.96
CA LEU A 198 -0.58 -8.76 -8.09
C LEU A 198 -1.59 -9.88 -7.82
N TYR A 199 -2.42 -10.18 -8.81
CA TYR A 199 -3.30 -11.35 -8.76
C TYR A 199 -2.48 -12.63 -8.67
N VAL A 200 -2.85 -13.52 -7.76
CA VAL A 200 -2.29 -14.86 -7.62
C VAL A 200 -3.42 -15.87 -7.41
N ASP A 201 -3.20 -17.09 -7.86
CA ASP A 201 -4.03 -18.24 -7.54
C ASP A 201 -3.70 -18.84 -6.16
N TYR A 202 -4.27 -19.98 -5.83
CA TYR A 202 -3.99 -20.66 -4.56
C TYR A 202 -2.56 -21.20 -4.43
N ASP A 203 -1.85 -21.34 -5.55
CA ASP A 203 -0.43 -21.76 -5.60
C ASP A 203 0.53 -20.57 -5.58
N GLN A 204 0.01 -19.36 -5.39
CA GLN A 204 0.74 -18.08 -5.43
C GLN A 204 1.33 -17.77 -6.81
N MET A 205 0.82 -18.37 -7.89
CA MET A 205 1.20 -18.06 -9.26
C MET A 205 0.30 -16.95 -9.81
N THR A 206 0.87 -15.99 -10.51
CA THR A 206 0.11 -14.94 -11.22
C THR A 206 -0.53 -15.50 -12.50
N ASN A 207 -1.29 -14.66 -13.22
CA ASN A 207 -1.76 -15.01 -14.55
C ASN A 207 -0.64 -15.14 -15.62
N ILE A 208 0.59 -14.79 -15.27
CA ILE A 208 1.79 -15.05 -16.07
C ILE A 208 2.44 -16.32 -15.54
N LYS A 209 2.52 -17.37 -16.37
CA LYS A 209 3.09 -18.66 -15.96
C LYS A 209 4.54 -18.52 -15.49
N GLY A 210 4.90 -19.17 -14.39
CA GLY A 210 6.22 -19.11 -13.78
C GLY A 210 6.54 -17.81 -13.04
N LEU A 211 5.58 -16.86 -12.97
CA LEU A 211 5.68 -15.68 -12.13
C LEU A 211 4.82 -15.85 -10.89
N PHE A 212 5.46 -15.94 -9.73
CA PHE A 212 4.84 -16.04 -8.42
C PHE A 212 4.95 -14.73 -7.66
N ALA A 213 4.04 -14.49 -6.72
CA ALA A 213 4.14 -13.35 -5.82
C ALA A 213 3.76 -13.75 -4.38
N ALA A 214 4.41 -13.15 -3.39
CA ALA A 214 4.14 -13.40 -1.98
C ALA A 214 4.34 -12.15 -1.12
N GLY A 215 3.56 -12.02 -0.06
CA GLY A 215 3.59 -10.89 0.85
C GLY A 215 2.82 -9.68 0.33
N GLU A 216 3.20 -8.45 0.73
CA GLU A 216 2.41 -7.25 0.42
C GLU A 216 2.39 -6.87 -1.08
N CYS A 217 3.14 -7.55 -1.93
CA CYS A 217 3.03 -7.36 -3.39
C CYS A 217 1.91 -8.17 -4.04
N ASP A 218 1.34 -9.17 -3.36
CA ASP A 218 0.15 -9.91 -3.79
C ASP A 218 -1.15 -9.40 -3.13
N PHE A 219 -2.32 -9.83 -3.65
CA PHE A 219 -3.64 -9.40 -3.15
C PHE A 219 -4.33 -10.39 -2.21
N SER A 220 -3.78 -11.58 -2.01
CA SER A 220 -4.56 -12.81 -1.83
C SER A 220 -5.30 -12.97 -0.51
N GLN A 221 -4.89 -12.36 0.60
CA GLN A 221 -5.26 -12.93 1.90
C GLN A 221 -6.09 -12.03 2.82
N HIS A 222 -6.26 -10.75 2.51
CA HIS A 222 -6.80 -9.79 3.46
C HIS A 222 -8.17 -9.21 3.12
N GLY A 223 -8.61 -9.32 1.87
CA GLY A 223 -9.86 -8.70 1.42
C GLY A 223 -9.88 -7.19 1.69
N GLY A 224 -10.99 -6.69 2.19
CA GLY A 224 -11.19 -5.25 2.39
C GLY A 224 -10.49 -4.63 3.62
N ASN A 225 -10.00 -5.45 4.56
CA ASN A 225 -9.31 -4.94 5.77
C ASN A 225 -8.45 -6.01 6.44
N ARG A 226 -7.16 -5.75 6.56
CA ARG A 226 -6.21 -6.65 7.22
C ARG A 226 -6.32 -6.56 8.74
N LEU A 227 -6.38 -7.71 9.40
CA LEU A 227 -6.33 -7.79 10.85
C LEU A 227 -4.92 -7.49 11.40
N GLY A 228 -4.84 -6.99 12.61
CA GLY A 228 -3.57 -6.72 13.30
C GLY A 228 -2.67 -7.96 13.33
N ALA A 229 -1.35 -7.76 13.23
CA ALA A 229 -0.29 -8.79 13.18
C ALA A 229 -0.30 -9.73 11.96
N ASN A 230 -1.36 -9.77 11.13
CA ASN A 230 -1.49 -10.74 10.05
C ASN A 230 -0.61 -10.45 8.82
N SER A 231 0.09 -9.31 8.73
CA SER A 231 0.98 -9.04 7.59
C SER A 231 2.17 -9.99 7.52
N LEU A 232 2.82 -10.26 8.66
CA LEU A 232 3.93 -11.23 8.71
C LEU A 232 3.43 -12.66 8.48
N LEU A 233 2.28 -13.01 9.06
CA LEU A 233 1.68 -14.32 8.87
C LEU A 233 1.38 -14.59 7.39
N SER A 234 0.77 -13.63 6.69
CA SER A 234 0.47 -13.76 5.26
C SER A 234 1.75 -13.83 4.40
N ALA A 235 2.77 -13.03 4.72
CA ALA A 235 4.04 -13.07 4.00
C ALA A 235 4.76 -14.41 4.16
N ILE A 236 4.79 -14.97 5.39
CA ILE A 236 5.37 -16.29 5.67
C ILE A 236 4.55 -17.38 4.94
N TYR A 237 3.23 -17.34 5.06
CA TYR A 237 2.34 -18.30 4.39
C TYR A 237 2.53 -18.25 2.87
N GLY A 238 2.46 -17.07 2.26
CA GLY A 238 2.64 -16.89 0.82
C GLY A 238 4.00 -17.44 0.35
N GLY A 239 5.09 -17.17 1.09
CA GLY A 239 6.41 -17.72 0.78
C GLY A 239 6.49 -19.24 0.91
N THR A 240 5.85 -19.83 1.95
CA THR A 240 5.81 -21.30 2.15
C THR A 240 4.96 -22.01 1.09
N VAL A 241 4.03 -21.32 0.44
CA VAL A 241 3.24 -21.87 -0.68
C VAL A 241 3.97 -21.63 -2.01
N ALA A 242 4.42 -20.41 -2.27
CA ALA A 242 5.07 -20.07 -3.54
C ALA A 242 6.34 -20.88 -3.82
N GLY A 243 7.17 -21.13 -2.80
CA GLY A 243 8.44 -21.84 -2.97
C GLY A 243 8.28 -23.28 -3.51
N PRO A 244 7.53 -24.17 -2.83
CA PRO A 244 7.27 -25.52 -3.32
C PRO A 244 6.57 -25.56 -4.69
N ASN A 245 5.57 -24.70 -4.91
CA ASN A 245 4.86 -24.64 -6.18
C ASN A 245 5.73 -24.14 -7.33
N ALA A 246 6.66 -23.23 -7.08
CA ALA A 246 7.66 -22.83 -8.08
C ALA A 246 8.58 -24.01 -8.44
N ILE A 247 9.02 -24.82 -7.47
CA ILE A 247 9.82 -26.03 -7.71
C ILE A 247 9.02 -27.04 -8.54
N GLU A 248 7.77 -27.30 -8.18
CA GLU A 248 6.90 -28.21 -8.93
C GLU A 248 6.65 -27.71 -10.36
N TYR A 249 6.41 -26.39 -10.52
CA TYR A 249 6.28 -25.78 -11.84
C TYR A 249 7.53 -26.02 -12.69
N VAL A 250 8.72 -25.73 -12.16
CA VAL A 250 10.00 -25.92 -12.88
C VAL A 250 10.24 -27.38 -13.24
N ALA A 251 9.87 -28.33 -12.36
CA ALA A 251 10.03 -29.77 -12.66
C ALA A 251 9.15 -30.25 -13.82
N ASN A 252 8.08 -29.53 -14.17
CA ASN A 252 7.09 -29.94 -15.17
C ASN A 252 7.10 -29.05 -16.44
N ILE A 253 8.00 -28.08 -16.56
CA ILE A 253 8.10 -27.26 -17.78
C ILE A 253 8.67 -28.06 -18.95
N GLU A 254 8.13 -27.84 -20.16
CA GLU A 254 8.59 -28.50 -21.37
C GLU A 254 9.91 -27.95 -21.89
N LYS A 255 10.15 -26.65 -21.68
CA LYS A 255 11.31 -25.93 -22.20
C LYS A 255 11.87 -24.99 -21.14
N SER A 256 13.15 -25.22 -20.77
CA SER A 256 13.86 -24.37 -19.82
C SER A 256 14.25 -23.03 -20.43
N TYR A 257 14.56 -22.04 -19.58
CA TYR A 257 15.12 -20.77 -20.02
C TYR A 257 16.47 -20.96 -20.77
N THR A 258 17.22 -22.02 -20.43
CA THR A 258 18.49 -22.36 -21.09
C THR A 258 18.32 -22.85 -22.53
N ASP A 259 17.11 -23.23 -22.93
CA ASP A 259 16.77 -23.65 -24.28
C ASP A 259 16.31 -22.49 -25.17
N LEU A 260 16.25 -21.28 -24.61
CA LEU A 260 15.85 -20.07 -25.32
C LEU A 260 17.03 -19.43 -26.03
N ASP A 261 16.75 -18.70 -27.10
CA ASP A 261 17.74 -17.91 -27.82
C ASP A 261 18.14 -16.67 -26.95
N ASP A 262 19.45 -16.44 -26.87
CA ASP A 262 20.00 -15.33 -26.06
C ASP A 262 19.51 -13.97 -26.54
N SER A 263 19.08 -13.84 -27.79
CA SER A 263 18.51 -12.59 -28.31
C SER A 263 17.28 -12.08 -27.54
N ILE A 264 16.54 -12.94 -26.85
CA ILE A 264 15.41 -12.56 -26.00
C ILE A 264 15.93 -11.71 -24.82
N TYR A 265 17.03 -12.12 -24.22
CA TYR A 265 17.66 -11.45 -23.08
C TYR A 265 18.36 -10.17 -23.53
N GLU A 266 19.14 -10.23 -24.61
CA GLU A 266 19.83 -9.08 -25.19
C GLU A 266 18.84 -7.96 -25.58
N LYS A 267 17.73 -8.34 -26.22
CA LYS A 267 16.65 -7.40 -26.56
C LYS A 267 16.09 -6.70 -25.34
N ARG A 268 15.84 -7.43 -24.24
CA ARG A 268 15.29 -6.84 -23.00
C ARG A 268 16.28 -5.94 -22.29
N VAL A 269 17.55 -6.34 -22.23
CA VAL A 269 18.61 -5.47 -21.70
C VAL A 269 18.70 -4.18 -22.53
N LYS A 270 18.67 -4.29 -23.86
CA LYS A 270 18.69 -3.12 -24.74
C LYS A 270 17.48 -2.20 -24.52
N GLU A 271 16.28 -2.75 -24.45
CA GLU A 271 15.06 -1.96 -24.18
C GLU A 271 15.14 -1.19 -22.85
N GLU A 272 15.73 -1.79 -21.82
CA GLU A 272 15.91 -1.13 -20.52
C GLU A 272 17.06 -0.11 -20.56
N GLN A 273 18.14 -0.39 -21.32
CA GLN A 273 19.21 0.58 -21.55
C GLN A 273 18.67 1.80 -22.30
N ASP A 274 17.89 1.59 -23.36
CA ASP A 274 17.30 2.69 -24.14
C ASP A 274 16.39 3.57 -23.26
N LYS A 275 15.62 2.96 -22.34
CA LYS A 275 14.80 3.71 -21.36
C LYS A 275 15.66 4.50 -20.38
N PHE A 276 16.74 3.90 -19.88
CA PHE A 276 17.66 4.55 -18.96
C PHE A 276 18.37 5.74 -19.63
N ASP A 277 18.88 5.53 -20.85
CA ASP A 277 19.54 6.58 -21.62
C ASP A 277 18.58 7.72 -21.97
N ASN A 278 17.32 7.42 -22.30
CA ASN A 278 16.28 8.43 -22.50
C ASN A 278 16.03 9.26 -21.25
N LEU A 279 16.02 8.65 -20.07
CA LEU A 279 15.86 9.39 -18.79
C LEU A 279 17.06 10.32 -18.56
N LEU A 280 18.28 9.84 -18.74
CA LEU A 280 19.50 10.67 -18.59
C LEU A 280 19.54 11.86 -19.56
N ASN A 281 18.92 11.74 -20.71
CA ASN A 281 18.85 12.79 -21.73
C ASN A 281 17.64 13.73 -21.58
N MET A 282 16.79 13.53 -20.58
CA MET A 282 15.70 14.46 -20.29
C MET A 282 16.26 15.79 -19.78
N ASN A 283 15.81 16.88 -20.40
CA ASN A 283 16.28 18.24 -20.12
C ASN A 283 15.10 19.24 -20.06
N GLY A 284 14.03 18.84 -19.45
CA GLY A 284 12.84 19.67 -19.28
C GLY A 284 12.97 20.71 -18.17
N THR A 285 11.85 21.02 -17.53
CA THR A 285 11.78 22.02 -16.44
C THR A 285 11.13 21.48 -15.17
N GLU A 286 10.67 20.23 -15.20
CA GLU A 286 9.99 19.59 -14.07
C GLU A 286 10.97 18.82 -13.19
N ASN A 287 10.64 18.71 -11.92
CA ASN A 287 11.44 17.96 -10.95
C ASN A 287 10.66 16.75 -10.42
N ALA A 288 11.25 15.54 -10.52
CA ALA A 288 10.61 14.31 -10.13
C ALA A 288 10.10 14.28 -8.67
N TYR A 289 10.85 14.88 -7.74
CA TYR A 289 10.46 14.94 -6.33
C TYR A 289 9.28 15.88 -6.07
N LYS A 290 9.18 16.98 -6.85
CA LYS A 290 8.01 17.87 -6.80
C LYS A 290 6.76 17.18 -7.35
N LEU A 291 6.89 16.50 -8.49
CA LEU A 291 5.76 15.71 -9.05
C LEU A 291 5.30 14.62 -8.08
N HIS A 292 6.22 13.91 -7.44
CA HIS A 292 5.89 12.92 -6.43
C HIS A 292 5.18 13.54 -5.22
N ARG A 293 5.59 14.73 -4.79
CA ARG A 293 4.91 15.44 -3.68
C ARG A 293 3.47 15.76 -4.04
N GLU A 294 3.23 16.31 -5.23
CA GLU A 294 1.88 16.59 -5.74
C GLU A 294 1.04 15.31 -5.84
N LEU A 295 1.62 14.21 -6.32
CA LEU A 295 0.96 12.90 -6.32
C LEU A 295 0.58 12.47 -4.91
N GLY A 296 1.51 12.52 -3.97
CA GLY A 296 1.30 12.13 -2.57
C GLY A 296 0.20 12.96 -1.90
N GLU A 297 0.18 14.26 -2.13
CA GLU A 297 -0.83 15.19 -1.60
C GLU A 297 -2.24 14.84 -2.11
N VAL A 298 -2.43 14.69 -3.41
CA VAL A 298 -3.76 14.37 -3.98
C VAL A 298 -4.22 12.96 -3.61
N MET A 299 -3.31 11.98 -3.60
CA MET A 299 -3.63 10.60 -3.21
C MET A 299 -4.01 10.53 -1.72
N THR A 300 -3.27 11.22 -0.85
CA THR A 300 -3.57 11.26 0.59
C THR A 300 -4.89 11.96 0.86
N ALA A 301 -5.19 13.06 0.18
CA ALA A 301 -6.41 13.81 0.40
C ALA A 301 -7.67 13.04 -0.04
N ASN A 302 -7.62 12.36 -1.19
CA ASN A 302 -8.83 11.89 -1.87
C ASN A 302 -8.97 10.35 -1.93
N VAL A 303 -7.89 9.60 -1.69
CA VAL A 303 -7.86 8.14 -1.93
C VAL A 303 -7.53 7.34 -0.66
N THR A 304 -7.59 7.97 0.52
CA THR A 304 -7.28 7.32 1.79
C THR A 304 -8.54 7.08 2.65
N VAL A 305 -8.75 7.85 3.71
CA VAL A 305 -9.75 7.58 4.76
C VAL A 305 -11.18 7.75 4.26
N VAL A 306 -11.46 8.88 3.62
CA VAL A 306 -12.77 9.21 3.05
C VAL A 306 -12.63 9.40 1.56
N ARG A 307 -13.50 8.78 0.80
CA ARG A 307 -13.48 8.79 -0.67
C ARG A 307 -14.80 9.33 -1.20
N ASP A 308 -14.71 10.17 -2.20
CA ASP A 308 -15.83 10.82 -2.89
C ASP A 308 -15.67 10.65 -4.39
N ASN A 309 -16.72 10.28 -5.10
CA ASN A 309 -16.61 9.97 -6.53
C ASN A 309 -16.16 11.17 -7.38
N LYS A 310 -16.55 12.38 -7.03
CA LYS A 310 -16.10 13.58 -7.73
C LYS A 310 -14.62 13.82 -7.50
N ALA A 311 -14.16 13.74 -6.24
CA ALA A 311 -12.77 13.91 -5.89
C ALA A 311 -11.87 12.82 -6.51
N LEU A 312 -12.33 11.56 -6.58
CA LEU A 312 -11.62 10.48 -7.25
C LEU A 312 -11.43 10.72 -8.74
N LEU A 313 -12.45 11.22 -9.46
CA LEU A 313 -12.32 11.58 -10.87
C LEU A 313 -11.37 12.77 -11.09
N GLU A 314 -11.40 13.76 -10.22
CA GLU A 314 -10.46 14.89 -10.29
C GLU A 314 -9.02 14.43 -9.97
N THR A 315 -8.87 13.45 -9.08
CA THR A 315 -7.57 12.83 -8.79
C THR A 315 -7.01 12.09 -10.01
N ASP A 316 -7.83 11.31 -10.73
CA ASP A 316 -7.36 10.64 -11.96
C ASP A 316 -6.92 11.66 -13.03
N LYS A 317 -7.66 12.77 -13.20
CA LYS A 317 -7.23 13.86 -14.09
C LYS A 317 -5.89 14.48 -13.67
N LYS A 318 -5.70 14.67 -12.34
CA LYS A 318 -4.43 15.19 -11.81
C LYS A 318 -3.29 14.20 -12.04
N ILE A 319 -3.52 12.90 -11.88
CA ILE A 319 -2.50 11.89 -12.18
C ILE A 319 -2.13 11.90 -13.67
N LEU A 320 -3.11 12.04 -14.58
CA LEU A 320 -2.84 12.18 -16.03
C LEU A 320 -2.01 13.43 -16.34
N GLU A 321 -2.32 14.57 -15.72
CA GLU A 321 -1.50 15.80 -15.81
C GLU A 321 -0.05 15.53 -15.33
N LEU A 322 0.11 14.85 -14.19
CA LEU A 322 1.44 14.50 -13.69
C LEU A 322 2.19 13.56 -14.63
N MET A 323 1.47 12.61 -15.29
CA MET A 323 2.07 11.71 -16.30
C MET A 323 2.51 12.48 -17.55
N GLU A 324 1.80 13.53 -17.95
CA GLU A 324 2.20 14.41 -19.04
C GLU A 324 3.42 15.24 -18.63
N ARG A 325 3.41 15.87 -17.46
CA ARG A 325 4.52 16.65 -16.92
C ARG A 325 5.77 15.80 -16.67
N TYR A 326 5.61 14.52 -16.33
CA TYR A 326 6.71 13.58 -16.23
C TYR A 326 7.59 13.54 -17.48
N GLN A 327 7.03 13.73 -18.67
CA GLN A 327 7.79 13.75 -19.93
C GLN A 327 8.69 15.00 -20.06
N ASN A 328 8.52 15.99 -19.20
CA ASN A 328 9.27 17.24 -19.18
C ASN A 328 10.18 17.38 -17.94
N ILE A 329 10.58 16.26 -17.33
CA ILE A 329 11.51 16.28 -16.20
C ILE A 329 12.91 16.69 -16.65
N ASP A 330 13.59 17.43 -15.80
CA ASP A 330 15.04 17.68 -15.88
C ASP A 330 15.75 16.75 -14.87
N ILE A 331 16.73 16.00 -15.36
CA ILE A 331 17.64 15.22 -14.53
C ILE A 331 18.97 15.96 -14.50
N GLU A 332 19.13 16.84 -13.50
CA GLU A 332 20.32 17.69 -13.35
C GLU A 332 21.63 16.89 -13.24
N ASP A 333 21.59 15.75 -12.54
CA ASP A 333 22.73 14.83 -12.43
C ASP A 333 22.60 13.68 -13.44
N THR A 334 23.39 13.74 -14.50
CA THR A 334 23.46 12.73 -15.57
C THR A 334 24.56 11.68 -15.37
N GLN A 335 25.25 11.68 -14.23
CA GLN A 335 26.24 10.67 -13.90
C GLN A 335 25.59 9.31 -13.67
N THR A 336 26.31 8.24 -13.94
CA THR A 336 25.78 6.87 -13.80
C THR A 336 26.12 6.23 -12.45
N TRP A 337 27.07 6.79 -11.70
CA TRP A 337 27.54 6.24 -10.43
C TRP A 337 26.63 6.65 -9.26
N SER A 338 25.93 5.70 -8.66
CA SER A 338 25.03 5.90 -7.49
C SER A 338 23.99 7.04 -7.67
N ASN A 339 23.49 7.22 -8.89
CA ASN A 339 22.57 8.32 -9.21
C ASN A 339 21.14 8.03 -8.72
N GLN A 340 20.82 8.50 -7.51
CA GLN A 340 19.52 8.32 -6.88
C GLN A 340 18.39 9.04 -7.65
N ALA A 341 18.67 10.16 -8.31
CA ALA A 341 17.66 10.94 -9.02
C ALA A 341 17.09 10.18 -10.22
N VAL A 342 17.94 9.49 -10.99
CA VAL A 342 17.50 8.67 -12.13
C VAL A 342 16.65 7.48 -11.68
N PHE A 343 17.08 6.77 -10.62
CA PHE A 343 16.31 5.66 -10.07
C PHE A 343 14.96 6.10 -9.56
N PHE A 344 14.90 7.21 -8.83
CA PHE A 344 13.65 7.75 -8.33
C PHE A 344 12.72 8.20 -9.46
N THR A 345 13.24 8.88 -10.47
CA THR A 345 12.46 9.31 -11.64
C THR A 345 11.84 8.11 -12.34
N ARG A 346 12.60 7.04 -12.53
CA ARG A 346 12.07 5.78 -13.10
C ARG A 346 10.96 5.17 -12.23
N GLN A 347 11.12 5.20 -10.91
CA GLN A 347 10.12 4.71 -9.97
C GLN A 347 8.86 5.57 -9.98
N LEU A 348 8.98 6.89 -10.16
CA LEU A 348 7.83 7.80 -10.20
C LEU A 348 6.85 7.44 -11.32
N TRP A 349 7.32 7.08 -12.52
CA TRP A 349 6.44 6.62 -13.57
C TRP A 349 5.59 5.42 -13.14
N ASN A 350 6.23 4.45 -12.51
CA ASN A 350 5.56 3.25 -12.02
C ASN A 350 4.56 3.55 -10.90
N MET A 351 4.86 4.52 -10.03
CA MET A 351 3.93 5.01 -9.00
C MET A 351 2.71 5.68 -9.63
N LEU A 352 2.87 6.51 -10.66
CA LEU A 352 1.76 7.14 -11.39
C LEU A 352 0.83 6.11 -12.03
N VAL A 353 1.39 5.05 -12.63
CA VAL A 353 0.59 3.96 -13.22
C VAL A 353 -0.26 3.25 -12.16
N LEU A 354 0.31 2.87 -11.01
CA LEU A 354 -0.45 2.21 -9.94
C LEU A 354 -1.43 3.16 -9.25
N ALA A 355 -1.08 4.44 -9.10
CA ALA A 355 -1.99 5.45 -8.56
C ALA A 355 -3.30 5.51 -9.33
N ARG A 356 -3.27 5.42 -10.68
CA ARG A 356 -4.47 5.34 -11.51
C ARG A 356 -5.28 4.07 -11.26
N VAL A 357 -4.62 2.91 -11.14
CA VAL A 357 -5.31 1.65 -10.82
C VAL A 357 -6.06 1.76 -9.50
N ILE A 358 -5.40 2.27 -8.47
CA ILE A 358 -5.97 2.46 -7.13
C ILE A 358 -7.16 3.43 -7.18
N THR A 359 -6.98 4.57 -7.83
CA THR A 359 -7.98 5.66 -7.90
C THR A 359 -9.22 5.24 -8.68
N ILE A 360 -9.05 4.67 -9.89
CA ILE A 360 -10.19 4.25 -10.72
C ILE A 360 -10.88 3.02 -10.13
N GLY A 361 -10.13 2.10 -9.53
CA GLY A 361 -10.70 0.97 -8.78
C GLY A 361 -11.58 1.46 -7.63
N ALA A 362 -11.10 2.46 -6.87
CA ALA A 362 -11.88 3.10 -5.81
C ALA A 362 -13.11 3.85 -6.35
N TYR A 363 -13.00 4.53 -7.48
CA TYR A 363 -14.14 5.18 -8.15
C TYR A 363 -15.23 4.19 -8.54
N ASN A 364 -14.86 3.07 -9.14
CA ASN A 364 -15.80 2.07 -9.61
C ASN A 364 -16.54 1.34 -8.48
N ARG A 365 -15.90 1.09 -7.32
CA ARG A 365 -16.49 0.37 -6.20
C ARG A 365 -17.42 1.27 -5.38
N ASN A 366 -18.71 1.18 -5.64
CA ASN A 366 -19.75 1.99 -4.98
C ASN A 366 -20.36 1.26 -3.79
N GLU A 367 -19.57 1.09 -2.74
CA GLU A 367 -19.96 0.56 -1.43
C GLU A 367 -19.00 1.04 -0.35
N THR A 368 -19.27 0.72 0.90
CA THR A 368 -18.33 0.81 2.01
C THR A 368 -17.96 -0.58 2.49
N ARG A 369 -16.65 -0.95 2.39
CA ARG A 369 -16.16 -2.27 2.80
C ARG A 369 -14.76 -2.17 3.42
N GLY A 370 -14.62 -2.51 4.69
CA GLY A 370 -13.34 -2.46 5.40
C GLY A 370 -12.71 -1.07 5.34
N ALA A 371 -11.50 -0.98 4.79
CA ALA A 371 -10.78 0.28 4.63
C ALA A 371 -11.35 1.20 3.53
N HIS A 372 -12.08 0.65 2.58
CA HIS A 372 -12.75 1.42 1.53
C HIS A 372 -14.05 2.06 2.07
N TYR A 373 -14.05 3.39 2.23
CA TYR A 373 -15.17 4.13 2.79
C TYR A 373 -15.61 5.27 1.86
N LYS A 374 -16.88 5.19 1.43
CA LYS A 374 -17.57 6.23 0.65
C LYS A 374 -18.83 6.68 1.36
N PRO A 375 -18.90 7.92 1.89
CA PRO A 375 -20.13 8.43 2.50
C PRO A 375 -21.35 8.44 1.59
N GLU A 376 -21.15 8.55 0.26
CA GLU A 376 -22.20 8.45 -0.76
C GLU A 376 -22.82 7.03 -0.81
N PHE A 377 -22.06 6.00 -0.40
CA PHE A 377 -22.46 4.58 -0.37
C PHE A 377 -22.06 3.97 0.98
N PRO A 378 -22.73 4.33 2.08
CA PRO A 378 -22.26 4.03 3.43
C PRO A 378 -22.37 2.54 3.82
N GLU A 379 -23.19 1.78 3.10
CA GLU A 379 -23.46 0.37 3.41
C GLU A 379 -22.56 -0.57 2.58
N ARG A 380 -22.28 -1.74 3.17
CA ARG A 380 -21.67 -2.85 2.46
C ARG A 380 -22.72 -3.53 1.56
N ASN A 381 -22.38 -3.73 0.31
CA ASN A 381 -23.26 -4.35 -0.68
C ASN A 381 -22.69 -5.70 -1.15
N ASP A 382 -23.07 -6.80 -0.48
CA ASP A 382 -22.57 -8.15 -0.81
C ASP A 382 -23.18 -8.70 -2.09
N GLU A 383 -24.37 -8.24 -2.49
CA GLU A 383 -25.03 -8.68 -3.71
C GLU A 383 -24.25 -8.23 -4.96
N GLU A 384 -23.80 -7.00 -4.97
CA GLU A 384 -23.12 -6.42 -6.13
C GLU A 384 -21.58 -6.47 -6.00
N TRP A 385 -21.04 -6.32 -4.78
CA TRP A 385 -19.60 -6.05 -4.56
C TRP A 385 -18.84 -7.13 -3.79
N LEU A 386 -19.43 -8.30 -3.49
CA LEU A 386 -18.67 -9.43 -2.93
C LEU A 386 -17.86 -10.12 -4.04
N LYS A 387 -16.90 -9.36 -4.59
CA LYS A 387 -16.06 -9.77 -5.71
C LYS A 387 -14.67 -9.14 -5.65
N THR A 388 -13.69 -9.83 -6.20
CA THR A 388 -12.34 -9.33 -6.42
C THR A 388 -12.33 -8.42 -7.64
N THR A 389 -11.77 -7.23 -7.51
CA THR A 389 -11.52 -6.32 -8.61
C THR A 389 -10.23 -6.73 -9.32
N LEU A 390 -10.27 -6.88 -10.64
CA LEU A 390 -9.13 -7.27 -11.47
C LEU A 390 -8.86 -6.16 -12.49
N ALA A 391 -7.68 -5.55 -12.43
CA ALA A 391 -7.26 -4.48 -13.33
C ALA A 391 -6.21 -5.00 -14.32
N SER A 392 -6.42 -4.70 -15.61
CA SER A 392 -5.48 -5.00 -16.69
C SER A 392 -4.99 -3.71 -17.34
N TYR A 393 -3.68 -3.65 -17.61
CA TYR A 393 -3.05 -2.50 -18.26
C TYR A 393 -3.46 -2.39 -19.72
N GLN A 394 -3.82 -1.17 -20.18
CA GLN A 394 -4.26 -0.92 -21.55
C GLN A 394 -3.31 0.00 -22.34
N GLY A 395 -2.40 0.68 -21.64
CA GLY A 395 -1.48 1.64 -22.27
C GLY A 395 -1.13 2.79 -21.32
N LYS A 396 -0.23 3.67 -21.76
CA LYS A 396 0.32 4.74 -20.93
C LYS A 396 -0.76 5.69 -20.37
N THR A 397 -1.69 6.11 -21.22
CA THR A 397 -2.74 7.10 -20.89
C THR A 397 -4.14 6.50 -20.87
N GLU A 398 -4.28 5.28 -21.39
CA GLU A 398 -5.57 4.59 -21.37
C GLU A 398 -5.98 4.23 -19.94
N PRO A 399 -7.28 4.29 -19.62
CA PRO A 399 -7.74 3.85 -18.30
C PRO A 399 -7.54 2.34 -18.15
N PRO A 400 -7.21 1.86 -16.94
CA PRO A 400 -7.18 0.41 -16.66
C PRO A 400 -8.53 -0.23 -17.02
N LYS A 401 -8.47 -1.42 -17.62
CA LYS A 401 -9.68 -2.22 -17.84
C LYS A 401 -9.95 -3.06 -16.60
N PHE A 402 -11.15 -2.91 -16.05
CA PHE A 402 -11.60 -3.66 -14.88
C PHE A 402 -12.50 -4.81 -15.26
N THR A 403 -12.25 -5.97 -14.63
CA THR A 403 -13.12 -7.15 -14.60
C THR A 403 -13.27 -7.60 -13.16
N TYR A 404 -14.17 -8.54 -12.90
CA TYR A 404 -14.51 -8.94 -11.53
C TYR A 404 -14.64 -10.45 -11.43
N GLU A 405 -14.16 -11.00 -10.32
CA GLU A 405 -14.25 -12.41 -9.97
C GLU A 405 -15.01 -12.58 -8.66
N PRO A 406 -16.01 -13.48 -8.58
CA PRO A 406 -16.72 -13.76 -7.34
C PRO A 406 -15.76 -14.26 -6.25
N VAL A 407 -15.96 -13.83 -5.01
CA VAL A 407 -15.22 -14.37 -3.86
C VAL A 407 -15.88 -15.68 -3.43
N ASP A 408 -15.10 -16.76 -3.29
CA ASP A 408 -15.58 -18.00 -2.70
C ASP A 408 -15.81 -17.82 -1.20
N VAL A 409 -17.07 -17.96 -0.79
CA VAL A 409 -17.53 -17.88 0.61
C VAL A 409 -18.13 -19.18 1.12
N SER A 410 -17.87 -20.28 0.42
CA SER A 410 -18.45 -21.59 0.75
C SER A 410 -18.07 -22.09 2.14
N LEU A 411 -16.87 -21.79 2.60
CA LEU A 411 -16.39 -22.19 3.93
C LEU A 411 -16.87 -21.23 5.04
N ILE A 412 -16.88 -19.93 4.77
CA ILE A 412 -17.23 -18.90 5.76
C ILE A 412 -18.11 -17.84 5.08
N PRO A 413 -19.44 -17.90 5.28
CA PRO A 413 -20.33 -16.90 4.72
C PRO A 413 -20.09 -15.53 5.35
N PRO A 414 -20.25 -14.42 4.59
CA PRO A 414 -20.05 -13.07 5.09
C PRO A 414 -21.05 -12.76 6.20
N ARG A 415 -20.57 -12.12 7.29
CA ARG A 415 -21.40 -11.68 8.39
C ARG A 415 -21.43 -10.16 8.44
N LYS A 416 -22.56 -9.59 8.85
CA LYS A 416 -22.65 -8.14 9.13
C LYS A 416 -21.74 -7.83 10.31
N ARG A 417 -20.91 -6.80 10.15
CA ARG A 417 -20.13 -6.24 11.26
C ARG A 417 -21.05 -5.32 12.07
N ASP A 418 -21.21 -5.59 13.35
CA ASP A 418 -21.97 -4.76 14.27
C ASP A 418 -21.11 -4.44 15.49
N TYR A 419 -20.90 -3.15 15.73
CA TYR A 419 -20.15 -2.61 16.86
C TYR A 419 -21.03 -1.73 17.73
N SER A 420 -22.36 -1.73 17.50
CA SER A 420 -23.32 -1.06 18.38
C SER A 420 -23.50 -1.84 19.68
N SER A 421 -23.76 -1.14 20.76
CA SER A 421 -23.89 -1.66 22.14
C SER A 421 -25.08 -2.61 22.40
N SER A 422 -25.73 -3.16 21.39
CA SER A 422 -26.99 -3.89 21.53
C SER A 422 -26.89 -5.41 21.60
N SER A 423 -25.73 -6.03 21.53
CA SER A 423 -25.59 -7.49 21.64
C SER A 423 -25.13 -7.97 23.02
N LYS A 424 -25.85 -7.61 24.09
CA LYS A 424 -25.89 -8.43 25.30
C LYS A 424 -26.82 -9.61 25.03
N GLY A 425 -26.26 -10.71 24.53
CA GLY A 425 -27.06 -11.92 24.38
C GLY A 425 -26.42 -12.94 23.44
N GLY A 426 -25.56 -13.78 23.99
CA GLY A 426 -25.05 -14.95 23.27
C GLY A 426 -23.76 -15.48 23.92
N LYS A 427 -23.93 -16.20 25.03
CA LYS A 427 -22.92 -17.10 25.60
C LYS A 427 -22.61 -18.23 24.65
#